data_962b17b0a5bc676cba735ef38f3b7acd
#
_entry.id   962b17b0a5bc676cba735ef38f3b7acd
#
_cell.length_a   1.000
_cell.length_b   1.000
_cell.length_c   1.000
_cell.angle_alpha   90.00
_cell.angle_beta   90.00
_cell.angle_gamma   90.00
#
_symmetry.space_group_name_H-M   'P 1'
#
loop_
_entity.id
_entity.type
_entity.pdbx_description
1 polymer ?
#
loop_
_entity_poly.entity_id
_entity_poly.type
_entity_poly.pdbx_seq_one_letter_code
_entity_poly.pdbx_strand_id
1 'polypeptide(L)'
;QQKSSSRMLVHKSKAAQETAEYDEEYKRETRYLDNFPLKLNIDVFNNTVLVLSFYDEKAIWIESDVVANSYRIMFETFWGLAKKFE
;
A
#
# COMPACT_ATOMS: atom_id res chain seq x y z
N GLN A 1 -8.82 17.13 12.61
CA GLN A 1 -8.53 16.51 12.15
C GLN A 1 -7.42 16.00 12.10
N GLN A 2 -7.18 15.49 12.09
CA GLN A 2 -6.23 14.93 11.96
C GLN A 2 -5.70 14.62 11.01
N LYS A 3 -4.94 14.75 10.77
CA LYS A 3 -4.55 14.32 9.75
C LYS A 3 -3.98 13.14 9.76
N SER A 4 -4.16 12.48 9.09
CA SER A 4 -3.69 11.16 9.22
C SER A 4 -2.55 10.93 8.26
N SER A 5 -1.62 10.10 8.66
CA SER A 5 -0.58 9.66 7.76
C SER A 5 -1.07 8.38 7.06
N SER A 6 -0.57 8.15 5.86
CA SER A 6 -0.92 6.97 5.12
C SER A 6 0.28 6.04 5.00
N ARG A 7 0.01 4.77 4.72
CA ARG A 7 1.03 3.77 4.57
C ARG A 7 0.85 3.09 3.22
N MET A 8 1.96 2.82 2.54
CA MET A 8 1.93 2.21 1.23
C MET A 8 2.89 1.03 1.20
N LEU A 9 2.39 -0.12 0.81
CA LEU A 9 3.18 -1.32 0.66
C LEU A 9 3.34 -1.59 -0.83
N VAL A 10 4.58 -1.70 -1.28
CA VAL A 10 4.86 -1.76 -2.71
C VAL A 10 5.78 -2.93 -3.03
N HIS A 11 5.76 -3.31 -4.29
CA HIS A 11 6.76 -4.21 -4.86
C HIS A 11 8.05 -3.41 -5.03
N LYS A 12 9.19 -4.00 -4.66
CA LYS A 12 10.46 -3.30 -4.74
C LYS A 12 10.79 -2.98 -6.19
N SER A 13 11.03 -1.70 -6.47
CA SER A 13 11.40 -1.26 -7.80
C SER A 13 12.02 0.12 -7.69
N LYS A 14 12.69 0.54 -8.77
CA LYS A 14 13.26 1.88 -8.80
C LYS A 14 12.15 2.94 -8.75
N ALA A 15 11.06 2.70 -9.44
CA ALA A 15 9.95 3.64 -9.44
C ALA A 15 9.37 3.78 -8.03
N ALA A 16 9.22 2.67 -7.32
CA ALA A 16 8.71 2.71 -5.95
C ALA A 16 9.68 3.45 -5.03
N GLN A 17 10.98 3.24 -5.22
CA GLN A 17 11.97 3.94 -4.40
C GLN A 17 11.91 5.45 -4.65
N GLU A 18 11.76 5.87 -5.89
CA GLU A 18 11.64 7.28 -6.20
C GLU A 18 10.38 7.89 -5.61
N THR A 19 9.28 7.12 -5.65
CA THR A 19 8.04 7.57 -5.03
C THR A 19 8.21 7.74 -3.53
N ALA A 20 8.96 6.84 -2.88
CA ALA A 20 9.17 6.89 -1.44
C ALA A 20 9.95 8.13 -1.01
N GLU A 21 10.72 8.73 -1.92
CA GLU A 21 11.46 9.95 -1.60
C GLU A 21 10.54 11.11 -1.25
N TYR A 22 9.28 11.03 -1.63
CA TYR A 22 8.29 12.06 -1.33
C TYR A 22 7.45 11.75 -0.10
N ASP A 23 7.83 10.71 0.65
CA ASP A 23 7.00 10.26 1.78
C ASP A 23 6.81 11.36 2.83
N GLU A 24 7.88 12.10 3.13
CA GLU A 24 7.78 13.14 4.13
C GLU A 24 6.83 14.25 3.68
N GLU A 25 6.94 14.63 2.41
CA GLU A 25 6.11 15.68 1.86
C GLU A 25 4.64 15.32 1.91
N TYR A 26 4.31 14.06 1.61
CA TYR A 26 2.92 13.61 1.55
C TYR A 26 2.45 12.96 2.84
N LYS A 27 3.25 12.99 3.89
CA LYS A 27 2.91 12.40 5.18
C LYS A 27 2.53 10.94 5.03
N ARG A 28 3.40 10.22 4.35
CA ARG A 28 3.18 8.83 4.01
C ARG A 28 4.41 8.04 4.41
N GLU A 29 4.24 6.75 4.70
CA GLU A 29 5.37 5.84 4.87
C GLU A 29 5.25 4.74 3.84
N THR A 30 6.32 4.49 3.09
CA THR A 30 6.37 3.45 2.06
C THR A 30 7.35 2.38 2.49
N ARG A 31 6.92 1.12 2.39
CA ARG A 31 7.77 -0.03 2.63
C ARG A 31 7.64 -1.02 1.49
N TYR A 32 8.65 -1.85 1.33
CA TYR A 32 8.65 -2.84 0.25
C TYR A 32 8.94 -4.22 0.79
N LEU A 33 8.54 -5.23 0.01
CA LEU A 33 8.89 -6.62 0.25
C LEU A 33 9.77 -7.09 -0.89
N ASP A 34 10.89 -7.73 -0.55
CA ASP A 34 11.86 -8.17 -1.54
C ASP A 34 11.26 -9.12 -2.56
N ASN A 35 10.51 -10.09 -2.07
CA ASN A 35 9.95 -11.13 -2.91
C ASN A 35 8.43 -11.06 -2.91
N PHE A 36 7.90 -9.84 -2.89
CA PHE A 36 6.46 -9.65 -2.91
C PHE A 36 5.94 -10.14 -4.25
N PRO A 37 5.14 -11.21 -4.27
CA PRO A 37 4.72 -11.78 -5.55
C PRO A 37 3.68 -10.96 -6.26
N LEU A 38 3.05 -10.04 -5.56
CA LEU A 38 1.98 -9.25 -6.15
C LEU A 38 2.55 -7.96 -6.70
N LYS A 39 2.20 -7.69 -7.95
CA LYS A 39 2.59 -6.45 -8.61
C LYS A 39 1.41 -5.50 -8.56
N LEU A 40 0.90 -5.30 -7.37
CA LEU A 40 -0.30 -4.51 -7.11
C LEU A 40 -0.02 -3.49 -6.03
N ASN A 41 -0.73 -2.38 -6.11
CA ASN A 41 -0.84 -1.46 -4.99
C ASN A 41 -2.21 -1.65 -4.36
N ILE A 42 -2.23 -1.80 -3.05
CA ILE A 42 -3.46 -2.02 -2.32
C ILE A 42 -3.58 -0.95 -1.26
N ASP A 43 -4.64 -0.16 -1.34
CA ASP A 43 -4.97 0.86 -0.35
C ASP A 43 -6.23 0.44 0.38
N VAL A 44 -6.20 0.58 1.70
CA VAL A 44 -7.39 0.33 2.51
C VAL A 44 -7.67 1.58 3.31
N PHE A 45 -8.85 2.15 3.14
CA PHE A 45 -9.25 3.34 3.88
C PHE A 45 -10.74 3.24 4.17
N ASN A 46 -11.10 3.56 5.43
CA ASN A 46 -12.47 3.41 5.90
C ASN A 46 -12.96 1.98 5.64
N ASN A 47 -14.04 1.82 4.89
CA ASN A 47 -14.54 0.48 4.51
C ASN A 47 -14.27 0.18 3.06
N THR A 48 -13.23 0.80 2.48
CA THR A 48 -12.94 0.71 1.06
C THR A 48 -11.59 0.07 0.84
N VAL A 49 -11.52 -0.82 -0.15
CA VAL A 49 -10.27 -1.39 -0.63
C VAL A 49 -10.12 -1.00 -2.09
N LEU A 50 -8.98 -0.38 -2.39
CA LEU A 50 -8.67 -0.01 -3.77
C LEU A 50 -7.43 -0.80 -4.19
N VAL A 51 -7.60 -1.63 -5.21
CA VAL A 51 -6.51 -2.44 -5.74
C VAL A 51 -6.14 -1.90 -7.10
N LEU A 52 -4.88 -1.55 -7.29
CA LEU A 52 -4.40 -1.00 -8.55
C LEU A 52 -3.34 -1.91 -9.15
N SER A 53 -3.52 -2.24 -10.41
CA SER A 53 -2.54 -2.97 -11.18
C SER A 53 -2.09 -2.11 -12.34
N PHE A 54 -0.83 -1.66 -12.29
CA PHE A 54 -0.32 -0.79 -13.33
C PHE A 54 0.17 -1.56 -14.55
N TYR A 55 0.37 -2.86 -14.41
CA TYR A 55 0.82 -3.67 -15.53
C TYR A 55 -0.25 -3.84 -16.59
N ASP A 56 -1.48 -4.05 -16.16
CA ASP A 56 -2.57 -4.22 -17.10
C ASP A 56 -3.64 -3.14 -16.95
N GLU A 57 -3.30 -2.08 -16.24
CA GLU A 57 -4.14 -0.88 -16.13
C GLU A 57 -5.55 -1.21 -15.62
N LYS A 58 -5.60 -1.96 -14.53
CA LYS A 58 -6.88 -2.34 -13.91
C LYS A 58 -6.97 -1.74 -12.52
N ALA A 59 -8.18 -1.44 -12.12
CA ALA A 59 -8.48 -0.97 -10.77
C ALA A 59 -9.72 -1.68 -10.26
N ILE A 60 -9.67 -2.07 -8.99
CA ILE A 60 -10.81 -2.72 -8.34
C ILE A 60 -11.15 -1.89 -7.11
N TRP A 61 -12.40 -1.50 -7.01
CA TRP A 61 -12.91 -0.69 -5.89
C TRP A 61 -13.94 -1.54 -5.16
N ILE A 62 -13.70 -1.80 -3.89
CA ILE A 62 -14.60 -2.63 -3.08
C ILE A 62 -15.00 -1.84 -1.84
N GLU A 63 -16.31 -1.75 -1.60
CA GLU A 63 -16.83 -1.14 -0.37
C GLU A 63 -17.49 -2.22 0.44
N SER A 64 -16.87 -2.59 1.54
CA SER A 64 -17.35 -3.66 2.41
C SER A 64 -16.56 -3.61 3.72
N ASP A 65 -17.27 -3.53 4.84
CA ASP A 65 -16.62 -3.56 6.14
C ASP A 65 -15.83 -4.86 6.34
N VAL A 66 -16.43 -5.98 5.97
CA VAL A 66 -15.79 -7.28 6.19
C VAL A 66 -14.54 -7.42 5.34
N VAL A 67 -14.64 -7.05 4.06
CA VAL A 67 -13.51 -7.17 3.15
C VAL A 67 -12.41 -6.19 3.57
N ALA A 68 -12.77 -4.96 3.92
CA ALA A 68 -11.78 -3.96 4.31
C ALA A 68 -11.03 -4.40 5.57
N ASN A 69 -11.77 -4.93 6.57
CA ASN A 69 -11.12 -5.40 7.78
C ASN A 69 -10.17 -6.56 7.49
N SER A 70 -10.57 -7.46 6.60
CA SER A 70 -9.72 -8.60 6.25
C SER A 70 -8.43 -8.14 5.58
N TYR A 71 -8.54 -7.17 4.66
CA TYR A 71 -7.35 -6.64 4.01
C TYR A 71 -6.47 -5.88 4.99
N ARG A 72 -7.06 -5.18 5.97
CA ARG A 72 -6.26 -4.51 6.99
C ARG A 72 -5.42 -5.49 7.77
N ILE A 73 -6.00 -6.62 8.15
CA ILE A 73 -5.27 -7.64 8.89
C ILE A 73 -4.12 -8.19 8.05
N MET A 74 -4.39 -8.49 6.78
CA MET A 74 -3.33 -8.94 5.89
C MET A 74 -2.27 -7.87 5.68
N PHE A 75 -2.70 -6.62 5.53
CA PHE A 75 -1.78 -5.51 5.34
C PHE A 75 -0.84 -5.37 6.53
N GLU A 76 -1.39 -5.44 7.75
CA GLU A 76 -0.55 -5.31 8.95
C GLU A 76 0.47 -6.43 9.03
N THR A 77 0.08 -7.63 8.63
CA THR A 77 1.01 -8.76 8.61
C THR A 77 2.17 -8.52 7.65
N PHE A 78 1.85 -8.10 6.42
CA PHE A 78 2.90 -7.82 5.44
C PHE A 78 3.71 -6.60 5.82
N TRP A 79 3.07 -5.60 6.39
CA TRP A 79 3.77 -4.39 6.82
C TRP A 79 4.85 -4.71 7.84
N GLY A 80 4.54 -5.62 8.77
CA GLY A 80 5.51 -6.02 9.76
C GLY A 80 6.72 -6.73 9.18
N LEU A 81 6.58 -7.30 7.99
CA LEU A 81 7.68 -8.00 7.32
C LEU A 81 8.39 -7.10 6.31
N ALA A 82 7.85 -5.94 6.03
CA ALA A 82 8.35 -5.09 4.96
C ALA A 82 9.49 -4.20 5.45
N LYS A 83 10.25 -3.69 4.50
CA LYS A 83 11.43 -2.88 4.77
C LYS A 83 11.24 -1.47 4.24
N LYS A 84 11.93 -0.53 4.86
CA LYS A 84 11.95 0.83 4.39
C LYS A 84 13.03 1.00 3.34
N PHE A 85 12.77 1.88 2.38
CA PHE A 85 13.81 2.31 1.45
C PHE A 85 14.81 3.19 2.19
N GLU A 86 16.08 3.04 1.81
CA GLU A 86 17.15 3.84 2.41
C GLU A 86 17.81 4.75 1.42
#